data_a5e754e7fce7418edb23c09653a43271
#
_entry.id   a5e754e7fce7418edb23c09653a43271
#
_cell.length_a   1.000
_cell.length_b   1.000
_cell.length_c   1.000
_cell.angle_alpha   90.00
_cell.angle_beta   90.00
_cell.angle_gamma   90.00
#
_symmetry.space_group_name_H-M   'P 1'
#
loop_
_entity.id
_entity.type
_entity.pdbx_description
1 polymer ?
#
loop_
_entity_poly.entity_id
_entity_poly.type
_entity_poly.pdbx_seq_one_letter_code
_entity_poly.pdbx_strand_id
1 'polypeptide(L)'
;MAACRLPFLKRRAREEMTINEAIDLLDVLKANKYTDDQKRGWLSELDGQIYKEIIQTHAPDEHTPESFAGYGAETDGTTELLVPSPYSDLYMHYLSMKVDLYNTEIVNYNNDKDLFNGAYDSYAQYYNRTHMPIQVVRRFNV
;
A
#
# COMPACT_ATOMS: atom_id res chain seq x y z
N MET A 1 11.61 18.99 -28.60
CA MET A 1 11.28 19.30 -27.24
C MET A 1 10.04 18.61 -26.73
N ALA A 2 9.22 18.09 -27.60
CA ALA A 2 8.10 17.22 -27.21
C ALA A 2 8.56 15.96 -26.48
N ALA A 3 9.78 15.45 -26.76
CA ALA A 3 10.32 14.26 -26.13
C ALA A 3 10.55 14.40 -24.61
N CYS A 4 10.81 15.62 -24.12
CA CYS A 4 11.03 15.85 -22.69
C CYS A 4 9.74 15.82 -21.86
N ARG A 5 8.59 15.93 -22.51
CA ARG A 5 7.28 15.93 -21.82
C ARG A 5 6.72 14.54 -21.61
N LEU A 6 7.10 13.58 -22.46
CA LEU A 6 6.53 12.23 -22.41
C LEU A 6 6.85 11.48 -21.11
N PRO A 7 8.10 11.47 -20.58
CA PRO A 7 8.37 10.82 -19.31
C PRO A 7 7.65 11.48 -18.14
N PHE A 8 7.44 12.80 -18.22
CA PHE A 8 6.75 13.56 -17.19
C PHE A 8 5.25 13.23 -17.18
N LEU A 9 4.63 13.12 -18.33
CA LEU A 9 3.23 12.72 -18.46
C LEU A 9 3.00 11.29 -18.00
N LYS A 10 3.94 10.38 -18.28
CA LYS A 10 3.87 9.00 -17.79
C LYS A 10 3.94 8.93 -16.27
N ARG A 11 4.71 9.79 -15.63
CA ARG A 11 4.75 9.86 -14.16
C ARG A 11 3.42 10.29 -13.56
N ARG A 12 2.75 11.25 -14.19
CA ARG A 12 1.45 11.71 -13.72
C ARG A 12 0.36 10.67 -13.85
N ALA A 13 0.44 9.83 -14.86
CA ALA A 13 -0.53 8.76 -15.06
C ALA A 13 -0.45 7.68 -13.99
N ARG A 14 0.65 7.64 -13.24
CA ARG A 14 0.92 6.64 -12.22
C ARG A 14 1.16 7.27 -10.85
N GLU A 15 0.32 8.10 -10.38
CA GLU A 15 0.50 8.75 -9.08
C GLU A 15 0.57 7.74 -7.94
N GLU A 16 1.69 7.04 -7.84
CA GLU A 16 1.96 6.12 -6.76
C GLU A 16 2.65 6.87 -5.62
N MET A 17 2.19 6.61 -4.41
CA MET A 17 2.76 7.22 -3.22
C MET A 17 4.12 6.56 -2.92
N THR A 18 5.12 7.35 -2.57
CA THR A 18 6.42 6.83 -2.14
C THR A 18 6.44 6.61 -0.62
N ILE A 19 7.44 5.87 -0.14
CA ILE A 19 7.64 5.66 1.30
C ILE A 19 7.76 6.99 2.03
N ASN A 20 8.60 7.90 1.52
CA ASN A 20 8.78 9.22 2.14
C ASN A 20 7.50 10.04 2.17
N GLU A 21 6.73 10.02 1.09
CA GLU A 21 5.47 10.76 1.03
C GLU A 21 4.46 10.25 2.06
N ALA A 22 4.38 8.93 2.24
CA ALA A 22 3.48 8.35 3.24
C ALA A 22 3.88 8.74 4.67
N ILE A 23 5.17 8.68 4.97
CA ILE A 23 5.70 9.05 6.28
C ILE A 23 5.49 10.54 6.56
N ASP A 24 5.81 11.39 5.59
CA ASP A 24 5.65 12.84 5.71
C ASP A 24 4.18 13.22 5.91
N LEU A 25 3.28 12.58 5.17
CA LEU A 25 1.85 12.82 5.32
C LEU A 25 1.37 12.45 6.72
N LEU A 26 1.79 11.31 7.24
CA LEU A 26 1.47 10.92 8.61
C LEU A 26 1.95 11.96 9.62
N ASP A 27 3.21 12.40 9.49
CA ASP A 27 3.81 13.34 10.43
C ASP A 27 3.12 14.71 10.42
N VAL A 28 2.61 15.12 9.25
CA VAL A 28 1.85 16.36 9.11
C VAL A 28 0.45 16.24 9.73
N LEU A 29 -0.23 15.13 9.48
CA LEU A 29 -1.62 14.97 9.89
C LEU A 29 -1.78 14.48 11.32
N LYS A 30 -0.79 13.78 11.86
CA LYS A 30 -0.86 13.19 13.20
C LYS A 30 0.50 13.25 13.87
N ALA A 31 0.63 14.10 14.87
CA ALA A 31 1.86 14.18 15.64
C ALA A 31 2.17 12.85 16.33
N ASN A 32 3.40 12.38 16.20
CA ASN A 32 3.84 11.12 16.78
C ASN A 32 5.34 11.16 17.08
N LYS A 33 5.79 10.23 17.90
CA LYS A 33 7.19 10.11 18.33
C LYS A 33 7.92 8.93 17.70
N TYR A 34 7.29 8.24 16.76
CA TYR A 34 7.85 7.02 16.18
C TYR A 34 8.88 7.37 15.12
N THR A 35 9.89 6.52 14.97
CA THR A 35 10.96 6.74 14.02
C THR A 35 10.52 6.40 12.60
N ASP A 36 11.25 6.93 11.62
CA ASP A 36 11.00 6.60 10.22
C ASP A 36 11.20 5.11 9.95
N ASP A 37 12.16 4.47 10.62
CA ASP A 37 12.39 3.03 10.48
C ASP A 37 11.21 2.21 10.96
N GLN A 38 10.58 2.62 12.07
CA GLN A 38 9.37 1.97 12.56
C GLN A 38 8.22 2.12 11.57
N LYS A 39 8.05 3.30 11.01
CA LYS A 39 7.02 3.56 9.99
C LYS A 39 7.27 2.79 8.70
N ARG A 40 8.52 2.66 8.28
CA ARG A 40 8.90 1.82 7.16
C ARG A 40 8.56 0.36 7.41
N GLY A 41 8.79 -0.12 8.62
CA GLY A 41 8.41 -1.47 9.04
C GLY A 41 6.91 -1.70 8.91
N TRP A 42 6.10 -0.74 9.32
CA TRP A 42 4.65 -0.81 9.19
C TRP A 42 4.21 -0.83 7.73
N LEU A 43 4.80 0.01 6.90
CA LEU A 43 4.53 0.00 5.46
C LEU A 43 4.95 -1.32 4.81
N SER A 44 6.06 -1.88 5.25
CA SER A 44 6.54 -3.17 4.77
C SER A 44 5.57 -4.30 5.10
N GLU A 45 5.04 -4.31 6.32
CA GLU A 45 4.03 -5.29 6.74
C GLU A 45 2.77 -5.19 5.88
N LEU A 46 2.30 -3.97 5.67
CA LEU A 46 1.09 -3.75 4.89
C LEU A 46 1.25 -4.15 3.44
N ASP A 47 2.32 -3.70 2.78
CA ASP A 47 2.56 -4.05 1.38
C ASP A 47 2.87 -5.54 1.22
N GLY A 48 3.50 -6.16 2.20
CA GLY A 48 3.67 -7.61 2.21
C GLY A 48 2.35 -8.35 2.25
N GLN A 49 1.42 -7.89 3.06
CA GLN A 49 0.08 -8.45 3.14
C GLN A 49 -0.69 -8.24 1.83
N ILE A 50 -0.63 -7.04 1.28
CA ILE A 50 -1.27 -6.72 -0.01
C ILE A 50 -0.71 -7.59 -1.12
N TYR A 51 0.59 -7.77 -1.16
CA TYR A 51 1.23 -8.59 -2.17
C TYR A 51 0.74 -10.04 -2.09
N LYS A 52 0.69 -10.60 -0.90
CA LYS A 52 0.25 -11.99 -0.69
C LYS A 52 -1.24 -12.20 -0.91
N GLU A 53 -2.06 -11.31 -0.40
CA GLU A 53 -3.51 -11.49 -0.38
C GLU A 53 -4.21 -11.02 -1.64
N ILE A 54 -3.66 -10.00 -2.29
CA ILE A 54 -4.30 -9.38 -3.45
C ILE A 54 -3.50 -9.63 -4.72
N ILE A 55 -2.24 -9.24 -4.75
CA ILE A 55 -1.46 -9.25 -6.00
C ILE A 55 -1.14 -10.66 -6.46
N GLN A 56 -0.65 -11.50 -5.56
CA GLN A 56 -0.29 -12.89 -5.94
C GLN A 56 -1.48 -13.78 -6.25
N THR A 57 -2.67 -13.41 -5.84
CA THR A 57 -3.88 -14.19 -6.10
C THR A 57 -4.50 -13.92 -7.46
N HIS A 58 -3.91 -13.02 -8.23
CA HIS A 58 -4.40 -12.62 -9.55
C HIS A 58 -3.32 -12.83 -10.61
N ALA A 59 -3.76 -12.96 -11.85
CA ALA A 59 -2.85 -13.08 -12.97
C ALA A 59 -1.98 -11.82 -13.10
N PRO A 60 -0.66 -11.97 -13.28
CA PRO A 60 0.23 -10.81 -13.38
C PRO A 60 0.00 -10.03 -14.66
N ASP A 61 0.20 -8.72 -14.58
CA ASP A 61 0.26 -7.85 -15.74
C ASP A 61 1.65 -7.23 -15.87
N GLU A 62 1.83 -6.29 -16.79
CA GLU A 62 3.13 -5.66 -17.03
C GLU A 62 3.64 -4.82 -15.85
N HIS A 63 2.74 -4.45 -14.92
CA HIS A 63 3.07 -3.63 -13.76
C HIS A 63 3.20 -4.44 -12.47
N THR A 64 2.89 -5.73 -12.52
CA THR A 64 2.95 -6.60 -11.34
C THR A 64 4.40 -6.91 -10.99
N PRO A 65 4.85 -6.60 -9.76
CA PRO A 65 6.20 -6.99 -9.34
C PRO A 65 6.31 -8.51 -9.22
N GLU A 66 7.45 -9.04 -9.63
CA GLU A 66 7.72 -10.49 -9.57
C GLU A 66 7.85 -11.00 -8.14
N SER A 67 8.35 -10.15 -7.25
CA SER A 67 8.55 -10.49 -5.85
C SER A 67 8.44 -9.24 -4.99
N PHE A 68 8.26 -9.46 -3.70
CA PHE A 68 8.23 -8.38 -2.72
C PHE A 68 9.08 -8.79 -1.51
N ALA A 69 10.17 -8.08 -1.28
CA ALA A 69 11.13 -8.38 -0.22
C ALA A 69 10.94 -7.51 1.03
N GLY A 70 10.03 -6.55 0.99
CA GLY A 70 9.81 -5.62 2.09
C GLY A 70 10.65 -4.35 1.96
N TYR A 71 10.44 -3.44 2.92
CA TYR A 71 11.18 -2.19 3.03
C TYR A 71 12.00 -2.20 4.30
N GLY A 72 13.30 -1.97 4.18
CA GLY A 72 14.21 -1.90 5.31
C GLY A 72 14.84 -0.53 5.46
N ALA A 73 15.75 -0.41 6.42
CA ALA A 73 16.47 0.83 6.65
C ALA A 73 17.29 1.29 5.43
N GLU A 74 17.72 0.35 4.60
CA GLU A 74 18.50 0.62 3.40
C GLU A 74 17.64 0.90 2.15
N THR A 75 16.33 0.69 2.24
CA THR A 75 15.44 0.94 1.11
C THR A 75 15.36 2.43 0.84
N ASP A 76 15.51 2.80 -0.44
CA ASP A 76 15.39 4.20 -0.87
C ASP A 76 13.99 4.71 -0.54
N GLY A 77 13.91 5.86 0.14
CA GLY A 77 12.63 6.47 0.50
C GLY A 77 11.80 6.96 -0.69
N THR A 78 12.40 7.04 -1.88
CA THR A 78 11.68 7.36 -3.12
C THR A 78 11.05 6.12 -3.76
N THR A 79 11.20 4.94 -3.13
CA THR A 79 10.57 3.71 -3.60
C THR A 79 9.05 3.87 -3.56
N GLU A 80 8.39 3.53 -4.65
CA GLU A 80 6.94 3.59 -4.77
C GLU A 80 6.29 2.43 -4.01
N LEU A 81 5.20 2.75 -3.33
CA LEU A 81 4.39 1.73 -2.65
C LEU A 81 3.53 0.98 -3.67
N LEU A 82 3.02 -0.18 -3.28
CA LEU A 82 2.31 -1.07 -4.20
C LEU A 82 0.95 -0.54 -4.66
N VAL A 83 0.25 0.18 -3.80
CA VAL A 83 -1.12 0.63 -4.09
C VAL A 83 -1.10 2.01 -4.73
N PRO A 84 -1.61 2.13 -5.96
CA PRO A 84 -1.65 3.41 -6.66
C PRO A 84 -2.80 4.30 -6.19
N SER A 85 -2.72 5.59 -6.49
CA SER A 85 -3.85 6.50 -6.36
C SER A 85 -4.98 6.06 -7.29
N PRO A 86 -6.25 6.19 -6.92
CA PRO A 86 -6.79 6.88 -5.74
C PRO A 86 -6.89 6.01 -4.46
N TYR A 87 -6.36 4.81 -4.47
CA TYR A 87 -6.51 3.86 -3.36
C TYR A 87 -5.41 3.99 -2.31
N SER A 88 -4.46 4.88 -2.50
CA SER A 88 -3.31 5.05 -1.60
C SER A 88 -3.68 5.59 -0.20
N ASP A 89 -4.91 6.06 0.00
CA ASP A 89 -5.40 6.47 1.32
C ASP A 89 -5.27 5.40 2.39
N LEU A 90 -5.29 4.13 1.98
CA LEU A 90 -5.17 3.04 2.93
C LEU A 90 -3.85 3.08 3.71
N TYR A 91 -2.79 3.61 3.13
CA TYR A 91 -1.51 3.76 3.84
C TYR A 91 -1.63 4.72 5.01
N MET A 92 -2.29 5.86 4.81
CA MET A 92 -2.51 6.84 5.86
C MET A 92 -3.34 6.26 6.99
N HIS A 93 -4.42 5.57 6.66
CA HIS A 93 -5.28 4.94 7.67
C HIS A 93 -4.53 3.86 8.44
N TYR A 94 -3.71 3.07 7.76
CA TYR A 94 -2.92 2.03 8.41
C TYR A 94 -1.88 2.61 9.37
N LEU A 95 -1.13 3.62 8.93
CA LEU A 95 -0.12 4.26 9.75
C LEU A 95 -0.74 4.96 10.96
N SER A 96 -1.86 5.66 10.75
CA SER A 96 -2.60 6.30 11.83
C SER A 96 -3.11 5.28 12.83
N MET A 97 -3.63 4.16 12.35
CA MET A 97 -4.07 3.04 13.20
C MET A 97 -2.93 2.51 14.05
N LYS A 98 -1.74 2.34 13.48
CA LYS A 98 -0.56 1.86 14.22
C LYS A 98 -0.13 2.85 15.29
N VAL A 99 -0.13 4.14 14.98
CA VAL A 99 0.17 5.18 15.97
C VAL A 99 -0.80 5.11 17.15
N ASP A 100 -2.09 5.01 16.87
CA ASP A 100 -3.12 4.92 17.90
C ASP A 100 -2.98 3.66 18.74
N LEU A 101 -2.67 2.54 18.10
CA LEU A 101 -2.48 1.27 18.78
C LEU A 101 -1.33 1.36 19.81
N TYR A 102 -0.18 1.87 19.39
CA TYR A 102 0.98 1.97 20.25
C TYR A 102 0.88 3.10 21.28
N ASN A 103 0.04 4.10 21.03
CA ASN A 103 -0.31 5.14 21.99
C ASN A 103 -1.44 4.73 22.94
N THR A 104 -2.01 3.54 22.74
CA THR A 104 -3.15 3.03 23.54
C THR A 104 -4.40 3.89 23.46
N GLU A 105 -4.60 4.57 22.35
CA GLU A 105 -5.79 5.39 22.05
C GLU A 105 -6.85 4.52 21.38
N ILE A 106 -7.59 3.75 22.15
CA ILE A 106 -8.46 2.69 21.65
C ILE A 106 -9.59 3.21 20.75
N VAL A 107 -10.22 4.33 21.12
CA VAL A 107 -11.32 4.90 20.32
C VAL A 107 -10.83 5.33 18.95
N ASN A 108 -9.70 6.03 18.90
CA ASN A 108 -9.09 6.46 17.64
C ASN A 108 -8.62 5.26 16.82
N TYR A 109 -8.05 4.26 17.49
CA TYR A 109 -7.64 3.02 16.84
C TYR A 109 -8.82 2.34 16.13
N ASN A 110 -9.95 2.22 16.80
CA ASN A 110 -11.12 1.57 16.21
C ASN A 110 -11.66 2.36 15.02
N ASN A 111 -11.68 3.68 15.11
CA ASN A 111 -12.11 4.53 13.99
C ASN A 111 -11.16 4.40 12.79
N ASP A 112 -9.86 4.45 13.02
CA ASP A 112 -8.86 4.31 11.96
C ASP A 112 -8.87 2.91 11.36
N LYS A 113 -9.10 1.89 12.16
CA LYS A 113 -9.22 0.51 11.71
C LYS A 113 -10.41 0.34 10.76
N ASP A 114 -11.55 0.94 11.09
CA ASP A 114 -12.73 0.89 10.23
C ASP A 114 -12.49 1.60 8.90
N LEU A 115 -11.82 2.75 8.94
CA LEU A 115 -11.44 3.49 7.73
C LEU A 115 -10.44 2.68 6.88
N PHE A 116 -9.47 2.07 7.52
CA PHE A 116 -8.50 1.22 6.84
C PHE A 116 -9.18 0.01 6.19
N ASN A 117 -10.03 -0.68 6.91
CA ASN A 117 -10.73 -1.85 6.38
C ASN A 117 -11.57 -1.48 5.15
N GLY A 118 -12.28 -0.36 5.19
CA GLY A 118 -13.03 0.14 4.05
C GLY A 118 -12.15 0.46 2.84
N ALA A 119 -11.02 1.12 3.08
CA ALA A 119 -10.06 1.46 2.02
C ALA A 119 -9.40 0.20 1.43
N TYR A 120 -9.05 -0.75 2.26
CA TYR A 120 -8.47 -2.02 1.83
C TYR A 120 -9.46 -2.81 0.96
N ASP A 121 -10.70 -2.90 1.40
CA ASP A 121 -11.74 -3.60 0.65
C ASP A 121 -12.00 -2.92 -0.70
N SER A 122 -11.98 -1.60 -0.74
CA SER A 122 -12.15 -0.85 -1.99
C SER A 122 -11.05 -1.17 -2.99
N TYR A 123 -9.81 -1.24 -2.53
CA TYR A 123 -8.68 -1.61 -3.38
C TYR A 123 -8.79 -3.06 -3.85
N ALA A 124 -9.13 -3.97 -2.94
CA ALA A 124 -9.30 -5.39 -3.28
C ALA A 124 -10.38 -5.59 -4.34
N GLN A 125 -11.50 -4.89 -4.22
CA GLN A 125 -12.58 -4.93 -5.21
C GLN A 125 -12.13 -4.38 -6.57
N TYR A 126 -11.40 -3.26 -6.55
CA TYR A 126 -10.82 -2.71 -7.77
C TYR A 126 -9.90 -3.72 -8.45
N TYR A 127 -9.02 -4.36 -7.68
CA TYR A 127 -8.07 -5.33 -8.21
C TYR A 127 -8.79 -6.55 -8.78
N ASN A 128 -9.85 -7.00 -8.11
CA ASN A 128 -10.68 -8.11 -8.58
C ASN A 128 -11.36 -7.81 -9.92
N ARG A 129 -11.75 -6.55 -10.12
CA ARG A 129 -12.41 -6.14 -11.38
C ARG A 129 -11.44 -5.98 -12.53
N THR A 130 -10.19 -5.67 -12.25
CA THR A 130 -9.20 -5.34 -13.27
C THR A 130 -8.20 -6.45 -13.57
N HIS A 131 -8.16 -7.48 -12.74
CA HIS A 131 -7.23 -8.61 -12.88
C HIS A 131 -7.97 -9.91 -12.72
N MET A 132 -7.61 -10.88 -13.57
CA MET A 132 -8.19 -12.22 -13.49
C MET A 132 -7.65 -12.95 -12.26
N PRO A 133 -8.52 -13.51 -11.42
CA PRO A 133 -8.04 -14.35 -10.32
C PRO A 133 -7.35 -15.59 -10.85
N ILE A 134 -6.30 -16.03 -10.15
CA ILE A 134 -5.64 -17.29 -10.47
C ILE A 134 -6.60 -18.40 -10.07
N GLN A 135 -7.05 -19.16 -11.08
CA GLN A 135 -7.90 -20.32 -10.83
C GLN A 135 -7.05 -21.45 -10.30
N VAL A 136 -7.17 -21.70 -9.01
CA VAL A 136 -6.70 -22.98 -8.46
C VAL A 136 -7.72 -24.02 -8.91
N VAL A 137 -7.35 -24.81 -9.89
CA VAL A 137 -8.16 -25.97 -10.28
C VAL A 137 -8.13 -26.94 -9.11
N ARG A 138 -9.11 -26.85 -8.24
CA ARG A 138 -9.33 -27.91 -7.28
C ARG A 138 -9.83 -29.11 -8.05
N ARG A 139 -8.97 -30.07 -8.20
CA ARG A 139 -9.42 -31.38 -8.65
C ARG A 139 -10.28 -31.95 -7.54
N PHE A 140 -11.56 -31.94 -7.75
CA PHE A 140 -12.43 -32.79 -6.96
C PHE A 140 -12.16 -34.22 -7.42
N ASN A 141 -11.40 -34.93 -6.62
CA ASN A 141 -11.38 -36.39 -6.76
C ASN A 141 -12.71 -36.88 -6.24
N VAL A 142 -13.54 -37.19 -7.16
CA VAL A 142 -14.78 -37.91 -6.84
C VAL A 142 -14.47 -39.37 -6.74
#